data_851299eaa8fdd7535c0f2ceab3ed1f37
#
_entry.id   851299eaa8fdd7535c0f2ceab3ed1f37
#
_cell.length_a   1.000
_cell.length_b   1.000
_cell.length_c   1.000
_cell.angle_alpha   90.00
_cell.angle_beta   90.00
_cell.angle_gamma   90.00
#
_symmetry.space_group_name_H-M   'P 1'
#
loop_
_entity.id
_entity.type
_entity.pdbx_description
1 polymer ?
#
loop_
_entity_poly.entity_id
_entity_poly.type
_entity_poly.pdbx_seq_one_letter_code
_entity_poly.pdbx_strand_id
1 'polypeptide(L)' 'MDQYFFCGVGGSGMLPLAMIVQSRGAAVEGSDRSRDQGRTPEKFAWLEAHGVRLHPQ' A
#
# COMPACT_ATOMS: atom_id res chain seq x y z
N MET A 1 3.33 17.15 -7.24
CA MET A 1 3.32 16.00 -6.32
C MET A 1 2.99 14.74 -7.09
N ASP A 2 3.81 13.72 -6.99
CA ASP A 2 3.61 12.49 -7.74
C ASP A 2 2.61 11.59 -7.03
N GLN A 3 1.85 10.85 -7.82
CA GLN A 3 0.92 9.86 -7.31
C GLN A 3 1.24 8.51 -7.93
N TYR A 4 1.16 7.46 -7.11
CA TYR A 4 1.42 6.10 -7.56
C TYR A 4 0.32 5.18 -7.07
N PHE A 5 -0.06 4.25 -7.93
CA PHE A 5 -1.02 3.20 -7.57
C PHE A 5 -0.35 1.85 -7.76
N PHE A 6 -0.39 1.02 -6.71
CA PHE A 6 0.23 -0.29 -6.71
C PHE A 6 -0.84 -1.38 -6.61
N CYS A 7 -0.88 -2.28 -7.59
CA CYS A 7 -1.67 -3.50 -7.47
C CYS A 7 -0.85 -4.50 -6.66
N GLY A 8 -1.47 -5.12 -5.64
CA GLY A 8 -0.76 -6.04 -4.77
C GLY A 8 0.22 -5.31 -3.85
N VAL A 9 -0.19 -4.17 -3.32
CA VAL A 9 0.69 -3.28 -2.56
C VAL A 9 1.31 -3.95 -1.32
N GLY A 10 0.66 -4.98 -0.78
CA GLY A 10 1.19 -5.73 0.36
C GLY A 10 2.14 -6.85 -0.01
N GLY A 11 2.40 -7.06 -1.30
CA GLY A 11 3.32 -8.11 -1.76
C GLY A 11 4.77 -7.82 -1.41
N SER A 12 5.58 -8.87 -1.35
CA SER A 12 6.96 -8.76 -0.87
C SER A 12 7.82 -7.84 -1.74
N GLY A 13 7.52 -7.74 -3.05
CA GLY A 13 8.26 -6.84 -3.93
C GLY A 13 7.66 -5.44 -4.00
N MET A 14 6.35 -5.33 -3.82
CA MET A 14 5.65 -4.06 -3.97
C MET A 14 5.66 -3.24 -2.68
N LEU A 15 5.59 -3.89 -1.52
CA LEU A 15 5.55 -3.18 -0.26
C LEU A 15 6.78 -2.32 -0.02
N PRO A 16 8.02 -2.84 -0.18
CA PRO A 16 9.21 -2.00 -0.02
C PRO A 16 9.25 -0.84 -1.01
N LEU A 17 8.84 -1.09 -2.25
CA LEU A 17 8.83 -0.03 -3.27
C LEU A 17 7.84 1.07 -2.90
N ALA A 18 6.64 0.69 -2.46
CA ALA A 18 5.63 1.66 -2.05
C ALA A 18 6.14 2.53 -0.89
N MET A 19 6.84 1.94 0.06
CA MET A 19 7.37 2.68 1.20
C MET A 19 8.48 3.65 0.78
N ILE A 20 9.34 3.25 -0.15
CA ILE A 20 10.40 4.12 -0.66
C ILE A 20 9.78 5.34 -1.34
N VAL A 21 8.79 5.11 -2.21
CA VAL A 21 8.12 6.18 -2.94
C VAL A 21 7.39 7.11 -1.97
N GLN A 22 6.69 6.54 -1.01
CA GLN A 22 5.93 7.30 -0.03
C GLN A 22 6.86 8.16 0.84
N SER A 23 8.02 7.64 1.22
CA SER A 23 8.98 8.36 2.04
C SER A 23 9.56 9.58 1.32
N ARG A 24 9.45 9.63 0.00
CA ARG A 24 9.90 10.77 -0.81
C ARG A 24 8.81 11.81 -1.01
N GLY A 25 7.70 11.68 -0.30
CA GLY A 25 6.62 12.66 -0.35
C GLY A 25 5.58 12.42 -1.43
N ALA A 26 5.64 11.30 -2.13
CA ALA A 26 4.62 10.97 -3.12
C ALA A 26 3.36 10.45 -2.45
N ALA A 27 2.22 10.68 -3.07
CA ALA A 27 0.97 10.09 -2.64
C ALA A 27 0.91 8.65 -3.16
N VAL A 28 0.67 7.70 -2.27
CA VAL A 28 0.64 6.29 -2.61
C VAL A 28 -0.74 5.73 -2.35
N GLU A 29 -1.29 5.04 -3.33
CA GLU A 29 -2.54 4.31 -3.22
C GLU A 29 -2.30 2.89 -3.71
N GLY A 30 -3.10 1.97 -3.25
CA GLY A 30 -2.93 0.61 -3.69
C GLY A 30 -4.10 -0.29 -3.39
N SER A 31 -4.05 -1.48 -3.96
CA SER A 31 -5.02 -2.52 -3.71
C SER A 31 -4.28 -3.82 -3.46
N ASP A 32 -4.92 -4.74 -2.74
CA ASP A 32 -4.34 -6.04 -2.49
C ASP A 32 -5.46 -7.03 -2.19
N ARG A 33 -5.42 -8.16 -2.88
CA ARG A 33 -6.44 -9.20 -2.69
C ARG A 33 -6.42 -9.73 -1.26
N SER A 34 -5.26 -9.86 -0.66
CA SER A 34 -5.16 -10.34 0.71
C SER A 34 -5.87 -9.40 1.69
N ARG A 35 -5.79 -8.11 1.45
CA ARG A 35 -6.51 -7.13 2.25
C ARG A 35 -8.02 -7.30 2.09
N ASP A 36 -8.49 -7.50 0.85
CA ASP A 36 -9.90 -7.68 0.57
C ASP A 36 -10.43 -8.96 1.24
N GLN A 37 -9.57 -9.95 1.40
CA GLN A 37 -9.91 -11.23 2.04
C GLN A 37 -9.70 -11.21 3.54
N GLY A 38 -9.32 -10.08 4.10
CA GLY A 38 -9.11 -9.94 5.53
C GLY A 38 -7.84 -10.60 6.05
N ARG A 39 -6.88 -10.90 5.18
CA ARG A 39 -5.61 -11.50 5.57
C ARG A 39 -4.64 -10.43 6.03
N THR A 40 -3.77 -10.80 6.96
CA THR A 40 -2.71 -9.92 7.47
C THR A 40 -3.20 -8.50 7.73
N PRO A 41 -4.26 -8.31 8.55
CA PRO A 41 -4.83 -6.98 8.74
C PRO A 41 -3.84 -5.98 9.35
N GLU A 42 -2.88 -6.46 10.11
CA GLU A 42 -1.89 -5.60 10.76
C GLU A 42 -1.00 -4.90 9.73
N LYS A 43 -0.61 -5.61 8.67
CA LYS A 43 0.20 -5.04 7.60
C LYS A 43 -0.52 -3.88 6.93
N PHE A 44 -1.80 -4.07 6.63
CA PHE A 44 -2.56 -3.04 5.92
C PHE A 44 -2.93 -1.88 6.84
N ALA A 45 -3.16 -2.12 8.11
CA ALA A 45 -3.34 -1.06 9.07
C ALA A 45 -2.08 -0.20 9.19
N TRP A 46 -0.91 -0.83 9.15
CA TRP A 46 0.37 -0.13 9.19
C TRP A 46 0.55 0.74 7.94
N LEU A 47 0.19 0.21 6.76
CA LEU A 47 0.26 0.98 5.52
C LEU A 47 -0.64 2.21 5.58
N GLU A 48 -1.86 2.05 6.06
CA GLU A 48 -2.79 3.18 6.19
C GLU A 48 -2.27 4.23 7.19
N ALA A 49 -1.67 3.77 8.29
CA ALA A 49 -1.09 4.67 9.27
C ALA A 49 0.05 5.50 8.70
N HIS A 50 0.71 5.01 7.66
CA HIS A 50 1.79 5.71 6.98
C HIS A 50 1.33 6.48 5.74
N GLY A 51 0.03 6.64 5.56
CA GLY A 51 -0.50 7.50 4.52
C GLY A 51 -0.81 6.81 3.20
N VAL A 52 -0.72 5.49 3.15
CA VAL A 52 -1.08 4.76 1.94
C VAL A 52 -2.59 4.56 1.92
N ARG A 53 -3.24 4.95 0.84
CA ARG A 53 -4.67 4.74 0.67
C ARG A 53 -4.93 3.38 0.04
N LEU A 54 -5.77 2.58 0.69
CA LEU A 54 -6.08 1.24 0.24
C LEU A 54 -7.47 1.19 -0.37
N HIS A 55 -7.57 0.54 -1.51
CA HIS A 55 -8.81 0.39 -2.27
C HIS A 55 -9.10 -1.09 -2.50
N PRO A 56 -10.36 -1.49 -2.71
CA PRO A 56 -10.69 -2.85 -3.14
C PRO A 56 -10.06 -3.15 -4.50
N GLN A 57 -9.61 -4.38 -4.63
CA GLN A 57 -8.97 -4.80 -5.87
C GLN A 57 -9.98 -5.32 -6.91
#